data_b71c6f02319ffbbf530f3c338135ff53
#
_entry.id   b71c6f02319ffbbf530f3c338135ff53
#
_cell.length_a   1.000
_cell.length_b   1.000
_cell.length_c   1.000
_cell.angle_alpha   90.00
_cell.angle_beta   90.00
_cell.angle_gamma   90.00
#
_symmetry.space_group_name_H-M   'P 1'
#
loop_
_entity.id
_entity.type
_entity.pdbx_description
1 polymer ?
#
loop_
_entity_poly.entity_id
_entity_poly.type
_entity_poly.pdbx_seq_one_letter_code
_entity_poly.pdbx_strand_id
1 'polypeptide(L)'
;MKPAVDLEVAIHALHAGGVIACPTEAVWGLSCDPDNDEALTRLMRMKERDPSKGIILVAASIQQFQPWLNQLPLELHAPLAASWPGPNTWLVPDNGRSHALVRGAHQRVALRVTDHPLMKALCEAFGGPLVSTSANRAGEAPAMSDEEVATIFGQEVAAIVAGELGGNPRPSTIRDLASGQVMRA
;
A
#
# COMPACT_ATOMS: atom_id res chain seq x y z
N MET A 1 -23.71 -4.57 -9.14
CA MET A 1 -22.24 -4.69 -9.05
C MET A 1 -21.65 -3.32 -9.34
N LYS A 2 -20.64 -2.87 -8.56
CA LYS A 2 -20.02 -1.57 -8.78
C LYS A 2 -19.13 -1.65 -10.03
N PRO A 3 -19.32 -0.77 -11.04
CA PRO A 3 -18.48 -0.81 -12.23
C PRO A 3 -17.06 -0.36 -11.93
N ALA A 4 -16.11 -0.92 -12.67
CA ALA A 4 -14.73 -0.44 -12.63
C ALA A 4 -14.63 0.97 -13.23
N VAL A 5 -13.73 1.79 -12.65
CA VAL A 5 -13.53 3.19 -13.02
C VAL A 5 -12.10 3.44 -13.51
N ASP A 6 -11.90 4.57 -14.18
CA ASP A 6 -10.59 5.01 -14.62
C ASP A 6 -9.78 5.68 -13.48
N LEU A 7 -8.53 6.04 -13.81
CA LEU A 7 -7.59 6.66 -12.89
C LEU A 7 -8.11 7.98 -12.30
N GLU A 8 -8.73 8.83 -13.10
CA GLU A 8 -9.17 10.16 -12.66
C GLU A 8 -10.25 10.07 -11.57
N VAL A 9 -11.23 9.19 -11.76
CA VAL A 9 -12.28 8.93 -10.77
C VAL A 9 -11.69 8.34 -9.49
N ALA A 10 -10.71 7.44 -9.61
CA ALA A 10 -10.02 6.87 -8.46
C ALA A 10 -9.26 7.92 -7.63
N ILE A 11 -8.56 8.84 -8.30
CA ILE A 11 -7.82 9.93 -7.65
C ILE A 11 -8.79 10.88 -6.93
N HIS A 12 -9.90 11.22 -7.57
CA HIS A 12 -10.94 12.03 -6.91
C HIS A 12 -11.48 11.35 -5.65
N ALA A 13 -11.73 10.04 -5.71
CA ALA A 13 -12.17 9.26 -4.54
C ALA A 13 -11.13 9.26 -3.42
N LEU A 14 -9.84 9.12 -3.74
CA LEU A 14 -8.74 9.18 -2.75
C LEU A 14 -8.66 10.54 -2.08
N HIS A 15 -8.68 11.64 -2.84
CA HIS A 15 -8.66 13.00 -2.27
C HIS A 15 -9.91 13.33 -1.44
N ALA A 16 -11.03 12.69 -1.72
CA ALA A 16 -12.24 12.76 -0.90
C ALA A 16 -12.19 11.89 0.37
N GLY A 17 -11.06 11.26 0.69
CA GLY A 17 -10.90 10.40 1.87
C GLY A 17 -11.51 9.00 1.70
N GLY A 18 -11.72 8.57 0.46
CA GLY A 18 -12.23 7.22 0.15
C GLY A 18 -11.16 6.14 0.21
N VAL A 19 -11.61 4.90 0.40
CA VAL A 19 -10.81 3.69 0.16
C VAL A 19 -11.13 3.20 -1.24
N ILE A 20 -10.11 2.96 -2.06
CA ILE A 20 -10.27 2.36 -3.39
C ILE A 20 -9.75 0.94 -3.41
N ALA A 21 -10.22 0.15 -4.36
CA ALA A 21 -9.63 -1.14 -4.70
C ALA A 21 -8.95 -1.07 -6.07
N CYS A 22 -7.78 -1.66 -6.19
CA CYS A 22 -7.00 -1.68 -7.43
C CYS A 22 -6.17 -2.97 -7.53
N PRO A 23 -5.87 -3.43 -8.75
CA PRO A 23 -4.94 -4.54 -8.92
C PRO A 23 -3.52 -4.12 -8.57
N THR A 24 -2.75 -5.05 -8.02
CA THR A 24 -1.34 -4.88 -7.71
C THR A 24 -0.51 -5.96 -8.40
N GLU A 25 0.75 -6.14 -7.98
CA GLU A 25 1.65 -7.11 -8.60
C GLU A 25 1.17 -8.56 -8.48
N ALA A 26 0.58 -8.93 -7.33
CA ALA A 26 0.22 -10.32 -7.04
C ALA A 26 -1.28 -10.56 -6.84
N VAL A 27 -1.96 -9.64 -6.17
CA VAL A 27 -3.38 -9.75 -5.77
C VAL A 27 -4.06 -8.40 -5.90
N TRP A 28 -5.38 -8.36 -5.82
CA TRP A 28 -6.10 -7.10 -5.65
C TRP A 28 -5.82 -6.50 -4.27
N GLY A 29 -5.72 -5.18 -4.23
CA GLY A 29 -5.42 -4.42 -3.03
C GLY A 29 -6.46 -3.38 -2.69
N LEU A 30 -6.43 -2.94 -1.44
CA LEU A 30 -7.12 -1.75 -0.95
C LEU A 30 -6.09 -0.65 -0.71
N SER A 31 -6.44 0.57 -1.10
CA SER A 31 -5.57 1.74 -0.98
C SER A 31 -6.34 2.96 -0.48
N CYS A 32 -5.67 3.80 0.29
CA CYS A 32 -6.19 5.08 0.75
C CYS A 32 -5.04 6.06 1.04
N ASP A 33 -5.38 7.30 1.34
CA ASP A 33 -4.45 8.32 1.79
C ASP A 33 -3.84 7.91 3.15
N PRO A 34 -2.49 7.80 3.27
CA PRO A 34 -1.82 7.40 4.50
C PRO A 34 -1.85 8.45 5.61
N ASP A 35 -2.26 9.66 5.33
CA ASP A 35 -2.36 10.76 6.28
C ASP A 35 -3.81 11.09 6.67
N ASN A 36 -4.80 10.41 6.10
CA ASN A 36 -6.22 10.62 6.39
C ASN A 36 -6.72 9.62 7.44
N ASP A 37 -6.96 10.10 8.67
CA ASP A 37 -7.40 9.28 9.81
C ASP A 37 -8.71 8.53 9.54
N GLU A 38 -9.69 9.19 8.92
CA GLU A 38 -10.98 8.57 8.60
C GLU A 38 -10.86 7.47 7.56
N ALA A 39 -10.03 7.70 6.52
CA ALA A 39 -9.77 6.70 5.47
C ALA A 39 -9.05 5.49 6.05
N LEU A 40 -8.03 5.70 6.87
CA LEU A 40 -7.29 4.62 7.55
C LEU A 40 -8.19 3.82 8.50
N THR A 41 -8.98 4.51 9.32
CA THR A 41 -9.93 3.87 10.24
C THR A 41 -10.96 3.03 9.47
N ARG A 42 -11.50 3.57 8.37
CA ARG A 42 -12.42 2.84 7.48
C ARG A 42 -11.77 1.59 6.89
N LEU A 43 -10.54 1.71 6.37
CA LEU A 43 -9.80 0.60 5.79
C LEU A 43 -9.54 -0.51 6.81
N MET A 44 -9.14 -0.15 8.05
CA MET A 44 -8.93 -1.13 9.11
C MET A 44 -10.21 -1.88 9.47
N ARG A 45 -11.35 -1.16 9.55
CA ARG A 45 -12.67 -1.75 9.81
C ARG A 45 -13.10 -2.69 8.68
N MET A 46 -12.97 -2.25 7.42
CA MET A 46 -13.31 -3.08 6.26
C MET A 46 -12.56 -4.41 6.25
N LYS A 47 -11.29 -4.37 6.64
CA LYS A 47 -10.42 -5.55 6.69
C LYS A 47 -10.57 -6.38 7.96
N GLU A 48 -11.28 -5.90 8.97
CA GLU A 48 -11.27 -6.50 10.32
C GLU A 48 -9.83 -6.67 10.85
N ARG A 49 -8.97 -5.69 10.52
CA ARG A 49 -7.53 -5.75 10.78
C ARG A 49 -7.20 -5.18 12.15
N ASP A 50 -6.37 -5.90 12.90
CA ASP A 50 -5.77 -5.41 14.13
C ASP A 50 -4.88 -4.19 13.82
N PRO A 51 -5.20 -3.01 14.41
CA PRO A 51 -4.45 -1.77 14.17
C PRO A 51 -2.97 -1.84 14.59
N SER A 52 -2.62 -2.74 15.51
CA SER A 52 -1.23 -2.92 15.97
C SER A 52 -0.29 -3.47 14.90
N LYS A 53 -0.82 -4.12 13.87
CA LYS A 53 -0.01 -4.78 12.82
C LYS A 53 0.67 -3.81 11.86
N GLY A 54 0.23 -2.55 11.82
CA GLY A 54 0.69 -1.60 10.80
C GLY A 54 0.27 -1.98 9.39
N ILE A 55 0.68 -1.17 8.40
CA ILE A 55 0.29 -1.36 7.00
C ILE A 55 1.38 -0.84 6.07
N ILE A 56 1.52 -1.43 4.88
CA ILE A 56 2.54 -1.05 3.91
C ILE A 56 2.15 0.24 3.21
N LEU A 57 3.13 1.14 3.02
CA LEU A 57 3.04 2.27 2.10
C LEU A 57 3.75 1.93 0.78
N VAL A 58 3.10 2.30 -0.32
CA VAL A 58 3.62 2.14 -1.68
C VAL A 58 3.79 3.51 -2.32
N ALA A 59 4.90 3.71 -3.02
CA ALA A 59 5.20 4.94 -3.76
C ALA A 59 5.59 4.63 -5.21
N ALA A 60 5.48 5.64 -6.08
CA ALA A 60 5.92 5.57 -7.46
C ALA A 60 7.44 5.67 -7.61
N SER A 61 8.11 6.31 -6.64
CA SER A 61 9.54 6.53 -6.64
C SER A 61 10.07 6.72 -5.22
N ILE A 62 11.38 6.54 -5.04
CA ILE A 62 12.04 6.78 -3.76
C ILE A 62 11.90 8.24 -3.31
N GLN A 63 11.78 9.18 -4.25
CA GLN A 63 11.61 10.61 -3.94
C GLN A 63 10.31 10.88 -3.17
N GLN A 64 9.25 10.14 -3.43
CA GLN A 64 8.00 10.26 -2.67
C GLN A 64 8.15 9.83 -1.21
N PHE A 65 9.18 9.02 -0.89
CA PHE A 65 9.48 8.62 0.48
C PHE A 65 10.49 9.53 1.21
N GLN A 66 10.94 10.63 0.62
CA GLN A 66 11.89 11.56 1.28
C GLN A 66 11.46 11.96 2.70
N PRO A 67 10.17 12.25 3.00
CA PRO A 67 9.77 12.58 4.37
C PRO A 67 10.06 11.49 5.41
N TRP A 68 10.12 10.22 5.01
CA TRP A 68 10.46 9.09 5.88
C TRP A 68 11.96 8.78 5.90
N LEU A 69 12.68 9.14 4.84
CA LEU A 69 14.09 8.77 4.63
C LEU A 69 15.08 9.89 4.99
N ASN A 70 14.62 11.11 5.22
CA ASN A 70 15.49 12.28 5.42
C ASN A 70 16.43 12.20 6.65
N GLN A 71 16.12 11.34 7.62
CA GLN A 71 16.95 11.10 8.81
C GLN A 71 17.63 9.72 8.78
N LEU A 72 17.48 8.98 7.69
CA LEU A 72 18.07 7.66 7.56
C LEU A 72 19.58 7.78 7.33
N PRO A 73 20.43 7.04 8.08
CA PRO A 73 21.86 6.98 7.84
C PRO A 73 22.20 6.63 6.39
N LEU A 74 23.20 7.27 5.82
CA LEU A 74 23.54 7.17 4.40
C LEU A 74 23.82 5.73 3.95
N GLU A 75 24.46 4.94 4.82
CA GLU A 75 24.77 3.53 4.58
C GLU A 75 23.52 2.65 4.39
N LEU A 76 22.37 3.06 4.91
CA LEU A 76 21.11 2.34 4.75
C LEU A 76 20.34 2.69 3.46
N HIS A 77 20.81 3.67 2.69
CA HIS A 77 20.18 4.01 1.41
C HIS A 77 20.54 3.01 0.29
N ALA A 78 21.71 2.39 0.34
CA ALA A 78 22.17 1.50 -0.72
C ALA A 78 21.25 0.27 -0.97
N PRO A 79 20.77 -0.46 0.07
CA PRO A 79 19.83 -1.56 -0.13
C PRO A 79 18.51 -1.11 -0.77
N LEU A 80 18.02 0.08 -0.44
CA LEU A 80 16.80 0.65 -1.01
C LEU A 80 17.00 0.90 -2.51
N ALA A 81 18.05 1.63 -2.88
CA ALA A 81 18.35 1.95 -4.27
C ALA A 81 18.61 0.71 -5.14
N ALA A 82 19.19 -0.35 -4.56
CA ALA A 82 19.50 -1.59 -5.25
C ALA A 82 18.27 -2.49 -5.49
N SER A 83 17.19 -2.31 -4.73
CA SER A 83 16.03 -3.20 -4.75
C SER A 83 14.72 -2.55 -5.19
N TRP A 84 14.69 -1.24 -5.29
CA TRP A 84 13.53 -0.45 -5.73
C TRP A 84 13.73 0.16 -7.13
N PRO A 85 12.68 0.18 -7.95
CA PRO A 85 11.34 -0.39 -7.74
C PRO A 85 11.32 -1.92 -7.81
N GLY A 86 10.30 -2.53 -7.20
CA GLY A 86 10.12 -3.98 -7.28
C GLY A 86 9.44 -4.60 -6.06
N PRO A 87 9.40 -5.96 -5.99
CA PRO A 87 8.67 -6.70 -4.98
C PRO A 87 9.41 -6.78 -3.62
N ASN A 88 10.06 -5.70 -3.23
CA ASN A 88 10.81 -5.61 -1.98
C ASN A 88 10.23 -4.54 -1.07
N THR A 89 9.71 -4.97 0.08
CA THR A 89 9.25 -4.09 1.15
C THR A 89 10.31 -4.03 2.24
N TRP A 90 10.70 -2.82 2.64
CA TRP A 90 11.66 -2.60 3.71
C TRP A 90 10.99 -2.04 4.95
N LEU A 91 11.28 -2.62 6.10
CA LEU A 91 10.96 -2.05 7.41
C LEU A 91 12.02 -1.00 7.74
N VAL A 92 11.65 0.26 7.60
CA VAL A 92 12.51 1.41 7.81
C VAL A 92 12.26 1.99 9.21
N PRO A 93 13.27 2.37 9.99
CA PRO A 93 13.06 3.08 11.24
C PRO A 93 12.17 4.29 11.04
N ASP A 94 11.06 4.38 11.80
CA ASP A 94 10.15 5.50 11.68
C ASP A 94 10.72 6.73 12.38
N ASN A 95 10.72 7.85 11.69
CA ASN A 95 11.21 9.13 12.20
C ASN A 95 10.10 10.03 12.80
N GLY A 96 8.93 9.44 13.06
CA GLY A 96 7.73 10.15 13.54
C GLY A 96 6.83 10.67 12.42
N ARG A 97 7.15 10.42 11.16
CA ARG A 97 6.34 10.86 10.00
C ARG A 97 5.08 10.02 9.82
N SER A 98 5.13 8.74 10.18
CA SER A 98 4.02 7.83 9.91
C SER A 98 2.83 8.07 10.82
N HIS A 99 1.63 8.03 10.25
CA HIS A 99 0.39 7.96 11.02
C HIS A 99 0.40 6.71 11.93
N ALA A 100 -0.21 6.81 13.12
CA ALA A 100 -0.21 5.72 14.10
C ALA A 100 -0.78 4.40 13.54
N LEU A 101 -1.85 4.45 12.73
CA LEU A 101 -2.44 3.27 12.10
C LEU A 101 -1.56 2.67 10.99
N VAL A 102 -0.70 3.49 10.35
CA VAL A 102 0.27 3.02 9.35
C VAL A 102 1.41 2.29 10.02
N ARG A 103 1.98 2.85 11.06
CA ARG A 103 3.09 2.26 11.81
C ARG A 103 2.63 1.07 12.67
N GLY A 104 1.44 1.15 13.27
CA GLY A 104 0.97 0.19 14.25
C GLY A 104 1.76 0.28 15.56
N ALA A 105 1.93 -0.85 16.23
CA ALA A 105 2.70 -0.94 17.48
C ALA A 105 4.23 -1.05 17.27
N HIS A 106 4.70 -0.82 16.03
CA HIS A 106 6.11 -1.00 15.69
C HIS A 106 6.90 0.31 15.77
N GLN A 107 8.24 0.20 15.83
CA GLN A 107 9.17 1.32 15.71
C GLN A 107 9.62 1.54 14.25
N ARG A 108 9.06 0.81 13.32
CA ARG A 108 9.41 0.81 11.90
C ARG A 108 8.16 0.91 11.05
N VAL A 109 8.31 1.50 9.88
CA VAL A 109 7.28 1.59 8.85
C VAL A 109 7.67 0.74 7.64
N ALA A 110 6.70 0.06 7.05
CA ALA A 110 6.91 -0.78 5.87
C ALA A 110 6.73 0.05 4.60
N LEU A 111 7.79 0.19 3.81
CA LEU A 111 7.83 1.00 2.59
C LEU A 111 8.19 0.14 1.38
N ARG A 112 7.56 0.40 0.23
CA ARG A 112 7.87 -0.22 -1.05
C ARG A 112 7.70 0.76 -2.21
N VAL A 113 8.66 0.79 -3.13
CA VAL A 113 8.48 1.45 -4.44
C VAL A 113 8.02 0.40 -5.44
N THR A 114 6.85 0.64 -6.04
CA THR A 114 6.20 -0.31 -6.95
C THR A 114 6.77 -0.25 -8.36
N ASP A 115 6.80 -1.38 -9.06
CA ASP A 115 7.00 -1.48 -10.50
C ASP A 115 5.69 -1.74 -11.27
N HIS A 116 4.57 -1.90 -10.56
CA HIS A 116 3.25 -2.09 -11.18
C HIS A 116 2.77 -0.78 -11.83
N PRO A 117 2.49 -0.77 -13.15
CA PRO A 117 2.21 0.48 -13.90
C PRO A 117 1.04 1.28 -13.32
N LEU A 118 -0.06 0.60 -12.96
CA LEU A 118 -1.24 1.27 -12.42
C LEU A 118 -0.99 1.84 -11.03
N MET A 119 -0.35 1.08 -10.13
CA MET A 119 -0.01 1.57 -8.79
C MET A 119 0.93 2.77 -8.85
N LYS A 120 1.89 2.74 -9.78
CA LYS A 120 2.79 3.86 -10.03
C LYS A 120 2.01 5.09 -10.48
N ALA A 121 1.12 4.94 -11.48
CA ALA A 121 0.28 6.02 -11.97
C ALA A 121 -0.65 6.60 -10.88
N LEU A 122 -1.22 5.74 -10.01
CA LEU A 122 -2.02 6.17 -8.87
C LEU A 122 -1.21 7.03 -7.89
N CYS A 123 -0.01 6.58 -7.50
CA CYS A 123 0.86 7.34 -6.59
C CYS A 123 1.35 8.66 -7.21
N GLU A 124 1.66 8.67 -8.51
CA GLU A 124 2.06 9.88 -9.24
C GLU A 124 0.91 10.90 -9.31
N ALA A 125 -0.28 10.46 -9.72
CA ALA A 125 -1.44 11.31 -9.86
C ALA A 125 -2.01 11.78 -8.51
N PHE A 126 -1.92 10.96 -7.46
CA PHE A 126 -2.28 11.35 -6.09
C PHE A 126 -1.29 12.37 -5.52
N GLY A 127 -0.03 12.34 -5.96
CA GLY A 127 1.03 13.24 -5.53
C GLY A 127 1.83 12.75 -4.33
N GLY A 128 1.75 11.47 -3.99
CA GLY A 128 2.47 10.88 -2.85
C GLY A 128 2.24 9.38 -2.68
N PRO A 129 2.82 8.80 -1.63
CA PRO A 129 2.59 7.41 -1.30
C PRO A 129 1.13 7.13 -0.96
N LEU A 130 0.71 5.88 -1.19
CA LEU A 130 -0.59 5.36 -0.82
C LEU A 130 -0.44 4.17 0.13
N VAL A 131 -1.42 3.95 0.98
CA VAL A 131 -1.56 2.66 1.66
C VAL A 131 -1.76 1.56 0.62
N SER A 132 -1.14 0.41 0.82
CA SER A 132 -1.34 -0.78 -0.01
C SER A 132 -1.43 -2.02 0.87
N THR A 133 -2.59 -2.66 0.84
CA THR A 133 -2.85 -3.91 1.54
C THR A 133 -3.72 -4.81 0.69
N SER A 134 -3.61 -6.13 0.87
CA SER A 134 -4.43 -7.09 0.12
C SER A 134 -5.94 -6.88 0.34
N ALA A 135 -6.74 -7.11 -0.71
CA ALA A 135 -8.20 -6.97 -0.66
C ALA A 135 -8.83 -8.25 -0.11
N ASN A 136 -8.80 -8.41 1.22
CA ASN A 136 -9.42 -9.49 1.97
C ASN A 136 -9.76 -9.04 3.38
N ARG A 137 -10.75 -9.67 4.00
CA ARG A 137 -10.97 -9.59 5.44
C ARG A 137 -9.93 -10.45 6.17
N ALA A 138 -9.72 -10.19 7.45
CA ALA A 138 -8.72 -10.93 8.23
C ALA A 138 -9.00 -12.45 8.19
N GLY A 139 -7.97 -13.21 7.83
CA GLY A 139 -8.04 -14.67 7.75
C GLY A 139 -8.62 -15.23 6.44
N GLU A 140 -9.10 -14.38 5.53
CA GLU A 140 -9.63 -14.80 4.23
C GLU A 140 -8.55 -14.69 3.12
N ALA A 141 -8.79 -15.37 2.00
CA ALA A 141 -7.94 -15.25 0.81
C ALA A 141 -8.12 -13.87 0.15
N PRO A 142 -7.06 -13.26 -0.40
CA PRO A 142 -7.15 -12.02 -1.16
C PRO A 142 -7.96 -12.22 -2.45
N ALA A 143 -8.72 -11.18 -2.83
CA ALA A 143 -9.41 -11.13 -4.11
C ALA A 143 -8.40 -11.15 -5.28
N MET A 144 -8.77 -11.88 -6.35
CA MET A 144 -7.97 -12.04 -7.56
C MET A 144 -8.61 -11.37 -8.77
N SER A 145 -9.84 -10.85 -8.64
CA SER A 145 -10.54 -10.13 -9.69
C SER A 145 -11.37 -8.96 -9.13
N ASP A 146 -11.79 -8.07 -10.00
CA ASP A 146 -12.69 -6.95 -9.67
C ASP A 146 -14.10 -7.45 -9.26
N GLU A 147 -14.57 -8.56 -9.83
CA GLU A 147 -15.83 -9.19 -9.43
C GLU A 147 -15.76 -9.72 -7.99
N GLU A 148 -14.64 -10.34 -7.59
CA GLU A 148 -14.42 -10.78 -6.21
C GLU A 148 -14.36 -9.58 -5.27
N VAL A 149 -13.64 -8.51 -5.62
CA VAL A 149 -13.63 -7.25 -4.87
C VAL A 149 -15.03 -6.67 -4.74
N ALA A 150 -15.79 -6.61 -5.84
CA ALA A 150 -17.15 -6.08 -5.83
C ALA A 150 -18.09 -6.90 -4.93
N THR A 151 -17.86 -8.21 -4.87
CA THR A 151 -18.62 -9.10 -3.98
C THR A 151 -18.29 -8.87 -2.52
N ILE A 152 -17.00 -8.74 -2.17
CA ILE A 152 -16.55 -8.62 -0.78
C ILE A 152 -16.71 -7.18 -0.25
N PHE A 153 -16.34 -6.18 -1.06
CA PHE A 153 -16.17 -4.77 -0.64
C PHE A 153 -16.98 -3.76 -1.45
N GLY A 154 -17.78 -4.18 -2.42
CA GLY A 154 -18.40 -3.26 -3.39
C GLY A 154 -19.23 -2.13 -2.78
N GLN A 155 -19.81 -2.33 -1.60
CA GLN A 155 -20.57 -1.31 -0.88
C GLN A 155 -19.69 -0.41 0.00
N GLU A 156 -18.48 -0.83 0.30
CA GLU A 156 -17.58 -0.17 1.25
C GLU A 156 -16.48 0.66 0.56
N VAL A 157 -15.98 0.20 -0.62
CA VAL A 157 -15.00 0.95 -1.40
C VAL A 157 -15.64 2.12 -2.14
N ALA A 158 -14.92 3.24 -2.22
CA ALA A 158 -15.35 4.41 -3.00
C ALA A 158 -15.25 4.14 -4.51
N ALA A 159 -14.23 3.41 -4.94
CA ALA A 159 -14.01 3.05 -6.34
C ALA A 159 -13.33 1.68 -6.48
N ILE A 160 -13.57 0.99 -7.59
CA ILE A 160 -12.83 -0.18 -8.06
C ILE A 160 -12.13 0.23 -9.35
N VAL A 161 -10.80 0.24 -9.38
CA VAL A 161 -10.02 0.77 -10.50
C VAL A 161 -9.83 -0.31 -11.56
N ALA A 162 -10.11 0.02 -12.83
CA ALA A 162 -9.90 -0.90 -13.94
C ALA A 162 -8.40 -1.21 -14.13
N GLY A 163 -8.06 -2.46 -14.32
CA GLY A 163 -6.70 -2.90 -14.56
C GLY A 163 -6.49 -4.39 -14.36
N GLU A 164 -5.27 -4.84 -14.63
CA GLU A 164 -4.88 -6.24 -14.52
C GLU A 164 -3.81 -6.42 -13.43
N LEU A 165 -3.74 -7.63 -12.88
CA LEU A 165 -2.69 -8.03 -11.95
C LEU A 165 -1.33 -8.08 -12.65
N GLY A 166 -0.25 -7.78 -11.93
CA GLY A 166 1.11 -7.77 -12.46
C GLY A 166 1.72 -9.16 -12.72
N GLY A 167 1.00 -10.23 -12.40
CA GLY A 167 1.45 -11.60 -12.66
C GLY A 167 2.49 -12.14 -11.70
N ASN A 168 2.84 -11.44 -10.64
CA ASN A 168 3.72 -11.96 -9.60
C ASN A 168 3.04 -13.08 -8.81
N PRO A 169 3.71 -14.25 -8.63
CA PRO A 169 3.08 -15.37 -7.94
C PRO A 169 2.99 -15.20 -6.42
N ARG A 170 3.69 -14.22 -5.86
CA ARG A 170 3.77 -13.99 -4.41
C ARG A 170 3.72 -12.50 -4.06
N PRO A 171 3.26 -12.17 -2.83
CA PRO A 171 3.42 -10.83 -2.26
C PRO A 171 4.89 -10.42 -2.15
N SER A 172 5.14 -9.14 -1.90
CA SER A 172 6.50 -8.63 -1.70
C SER A 172 7.21 -9.30 -0.53
N THR A 173 8.51 -9.53 -0.68
CA THR A 173 9.40 -9.92 0.42
C THR A 173 9.50 -8.76 1.41
N ILE A 174 9.35 -9.02 2.69
CA ILE A 174 9.54 -8.01 3.76
C ILE A 174 10.86 -8.25 4.46
N ARG A 175 11.72 -7.23 4.52
CA ARG A 175 13.03 -7.26 5.18
C ARG A 175 13.17 -6.11 6.15
N ASP A 176 13.90 -6.36 7.23
CA ASP A 176 14.32 -5.30 8.14
C ASP A 176 15.55 -4.57 7.57
N LEU A 177 15.46 -3.25 7.41
CA LEU A 177 16.53 -2.47 6.79
C LEU A 177 17.80 -2.43 7.65
N ALA A 178 17.65 -2.33 8.97
CA ALA A 178 18.78 -2.23 9.88
C ALA A 178 19.58 -3.53 9.99
N SER A 179 18.93 -4.69 9.97
CA SER A 179 19.56 -6.01 10.13
C SER A 179 19.71 -6.80 8.83
N GLY A 180 18.95 -6.45 7.78
CA GLY A 180 18.84 -7.22 6.55
C GLY A 180 18.02 -8.51 6.69
N GLN A 181 17.47 -8.78 7.88
CA GLN A 181 16.71 -9.99 8.15
C GLN A 181 15.42 -10.06 7.33
N VAL A 182 15.15 -11.23 6.72
CA VAL A 182 13.88 -11.50 6.05
C VAL A 182 12.81 -11.80 7.09
N MET A 183 11.74 -10.98 7.10
CA MET A 183 10.59 -11.12 7.99
C MET A 183 9.46 -11.91 7.33
N ARG A 184 9.35 -11.81 6.01
CA ARG A 184 8.42 -12.57 5.15
C ARG A 184 9.06 -12.74 3.78
N ALA A 185 9.15 -13.97 3.28
CA ALA A 185 9.61 -14.32 1.93
C ALA A 185 8.47 -14.31 0.92
#